data_4a1eb087060ae88fddc0dd2cf604df70
#
_entry.id   4a1eb087060ae88fddc0dd2cf604df70
#
_cell.length_a   1.000
_cell.length_b   1.000
_cell.length_c   1.000
_cell.angle_alpha   90.00
_cell.angle_beta   90.00
_cell.angle_gamma   90.00
#
_symmetry.space_group_name_H-M   'P 1'
#
loop_
_entity.id
_entity.type
_entity.pdbx_description
1 polymer ?
#
loop_
_entity_poly.entity_id
_entity_poly.type
_entity_poly.pdbx_seq_one_letter_code
_entity_poly.pdbx_strand_id
1 'polypeptide(L)'
;MRFLCARQAWHDAFMTDLAAPDFATQAANVGVQKTARGANNAIVDHCERGFIIAAVHRLREADYIAYCWGMIAYAPQGTASFAEFAAMHGFMRDAFFEWLPAESEVRKLRYNPIFERRLKLLAKVA
;
A
#
# COMPACT_ATOMS: atom_id res chain seq x y z
N MET A 1 1.33 -19.27 5.26
CA MET A 1 2.28 -18.33 4.61
C MET A 1 3.24 -17.78 5.67
N ARG A 2 4.54 -17.78 5.41
CA ARG A 2 5.51 -17.19 6.34
C ARG A 2 6.12 -15.95 5.70
N PHE A 3 5.93 -14.81 6.32
CA PHE A 3 6.50 -13.55 5.85
C PHE A 3 7.87 -13.32 6.50
N LEU A 4 8.84 -12.91 5.70
CA LEU A 4 10.18 -12.58 6.19
C LEU A 4 10.22 -11.21 6.89
N CYS A 5 9.32 -10.30 6.50
CA CYS A 5 9.19 -8.99 7.09
C CYS A 5 7.80 -8.36 6.82
N ALA A 6 7.48 -7.30 7.56
CA ALA A 6 6.22 -6.58 7.40
C ALA A 6 6.00 -6.02 5.99
N ARG A 7 7.07 -5.60 5.32
CA ARG A 7 7.02 -5.11 3.94
C ARG A 7 6.51 -6.20 2.98
N GLN A 8 7.06 -7.40 3.05
CA GLN A 8 6.62 -8.52 2.23
C GLN A 8 5.18 -8.90 2.52
N ALA A 9 4.80 -8.95 3.81
CA ALA A 9 3.43 -9.24 4.22
C ALA A 9 2.44 -8.23 3.61
N TRP A 10 2.79 -6.94 3.64
CA TRP A 10 1.98 -5.88 3.05
C TRP A 10 1.85 -6.05 1.54
N HIS A 11 2.97 -6.24 0.84
CA HIS A 11 2.99 -6.45 -0.60
C HIS A 11 2.10 -7.65 -1.00
N ASP A 12 2.32 -8.80 -0.39
CA ASP A 12 1.64 -10.04 -0.75
C ASP A 12 0.14 -9.99 -0.41
N ALA A 13 -0.24 -9.27 0.65
CA ALA A 13 -1.64 -9.10 1.01
C ALA A 13 -2.45 -8.33 -0.04
N PHE A 14 -1.81 -7.42 -0.78
CA PHE A 14 -2.45 -6.62 -1.82
C PHE A 14 -2.17 -7.12 -3.24
N MET A 15 -1.43 -8.23 -3.42
CA MET A 15 -1.27 -8.86 -4.71
C MET A 15 -2.61 -9.47 -5.17
N THR A 16 -3.15 -8.94 -6.25
CA THR A 16 -4.42 -9.41 -6.84
C THR A 16 -4.27 -10.74 -7.57
N ASP A 17 -3.06 -11.07 -8.03
CA ASP A 17 -2.75 -12.32 -8.74
C ASP A 17 -2.69 -13.55 -7.82
N LEU A 18 -2.67 -13.35 -6.51
CA LEU A 18 -3.14 -14.39 -5.61
C LEU A 18 -4.66 -14.46 -5.78
N ALA A 19 -5.07 -15.03 -6.93
CA ALA A 19 -6.47 -15.23 -7.26
C ALA A 19 -7.18 -15.72 -6.01
N ALA A 20 -8.20 -14.98 -5.60
CA ALA A 20 -9.14 -15.51 -4.62
C ALA A 20 -9.43 -16.94 -5.07
N PRO A 21 -9.19 -17.95 -4.24
CA PRO A 21 -9.40 -19.32 -4.66
C PRO A 21 -10.78 -19.34 -5.26
N ASP A 22 -10.87 -19.63 -6.56
CA ASP A 22 -12.14 -19.82 -7.22
C ASP A 22 -12.75 -21.03 -6.56
N PHE A 23 -13.58 -20.78 -5.54
CA PHE A 23 -14.23 -21.84 -4.78
C PHE A 23 -15.04 -22.76 -5.68
N ALA A 24 -15.51 -22.24 -6.82
CA ALA A 24 -16.20 -23.05 -7.82
C ALA A 24 -15.25 -24.01 -8.54
N THR A 25 -14.08 -23.53 -8.96
CA THR A 25 -13.05 -24.37 -9.59
C THR A 25 -12.40 -25.31 -8.59
N GLN A 26 -12.21 -24.89 -7.35
CA GLN A 26 -11.72 -25.77 -6.30
C GLN A 26 -12.75 -26.83 -5.88
N ALA A 27 -14.03 -26.50 -5.80
CA ALA A 27 -15.08 -27.48 -5.55
C ALA A 27 -15.17 -28.53 -6.67
N ALA A 28 -14.97 -28.12 -7.93
CA ALA A 28 -14.89 -29.05 -9.07
C ALA A 28 -13.63 -29.94 -9.03
N ASN A 29 -12.52 -29.44 -8.51
CA ASN A 29 -11.26 -30.18 -8.37
C ASN A 29 -11.19 -31.07 -7.11
N VAL A 30 -12.05 -30.87 -6.11
CA VAL A 30 -12.17 -31.71 -4.90
C VAL A 30 -12.67 -33.13 -5.23
N GLY A 31 -13.26 -33.35 -6.40
CA GLY A 31 -13.54 -34.71 -6.90
C GLY A 31 -12.31 -35.54 -7.24
N VAL A 32 -11.13 -34.95 -7.35
CA VAL A 32 -9.87 -35.64 -7.53
C VAL A 32 -9.13 -35.59 -6.20
N GLN A 33 -8.95 -36.74 -5.54
CA GLN A 33 -8.31 -36.96 -4.23
C GLN A 33 -6.87 -36.41 -4.07
N LYS A 34 -6.54 -35.32 -4.74
CA LYS A 34 -5.22 -34.71 -4.61
C LYS A 34 -5.30 -33.53 -3.65
N THR A 35 -4.95 -33.84 -2.44
CA THR A 35 -4.35 -32.96 -1.48
C THR A 35 -5.31 -32.06 -0.71
N ALA A 36 -5.98 -32.62 0.27
CA ALA A 36 -6.48 -31.90 1.43
C ALA A 36 -5.45 -30.92 2.05
N ARG A 37 -4.15 -31.18 1.87
CA ARG A 37 -3.07 -30.28 2.29
C ARG A 37 -3.03 -28.97 1.50
N GLY A 38 -3.27 -28.98 0.19
CA GLY A 38 -3.25 -27.76 -0.63
C GLY A 38 -4.43 -26.84 -0.35
N ALA A 39 -5.64 -27.40 -0.19
CA ALA A 39 -6.83 -26.64 0.13
C ALA A 39 -6.76 -25.97 1.52
N ASN A 40 -6.25 -26.70 2.52
CA ASN A 40 -6.06 -26.14 3.86
C ASN A 40 -5.04 -25.00 3.90
N ASN A 41 -3.95 -25.13 3.16
CA ASN A 41 -2.94 -24.07 3.06
C ASN A 41 -3.52 -22.82 2.38
N ALA A 42 -4.31 -22.96 1.32
CA ALA A 42 -4.94 -21.85 0.63
C ALA A 42 -5.95 -21.11 1.55
N ILE A 43 -6.70 -21.83 2.37
CA ILE A 43 -7.62 -21.24 3.36
C ILE A 43 -6.85 -20.47 4.44
N VAL A 44 -5.78 -21.08 4.98
CA VAL A 44 -4.92 -20.44 5.98
C VAL A 44 -4.29 -19.18 5.42
N ASP A 45 -3.72 -19.26 4.22
CA ASP A 45 -3.12 -18.12 3.54
C ASP A 45 -4.13 -17.00 3.30
N HIS A 46 -5.37 -17.35 2.96
CA HIS A 46 -6.44 -16.38 2.77
C HIS A 46 -6.85 -15.70 4.09
N CYS A 47 -6.93 -16.45 5.19
CA CYS A 47 -7.18 -15.90 6.52
C CYS A 47 -6.04 -14.99 6.97
N GLU A 48 -4.79 -15.41 6.82
CA GLU A 48 -3.61 -14.60 7.17
C GLU A 48 -3.59 -13.30 6.38
N ARG A 49 -3.88 -13.35 5.08
CA ARG A 49 -4.04 -12.17 4.23
C ARG A 49 -5.12 -11.24 4.75
N GLY A 50 -6.28 -11.77 5.14
CA GLY A 50 -7.37 -10.99 5.73
C GLY A 50 -6.96 -10.27 7.00
N PHE A 51 -6.18 -10.91 7.88
CA PHE A 51 -5.64 -10.28 9.09
C PHE A 51 -4.69 -9.13 8.77
N ILE A 52 -3.84 -9.28 7.77
CA ILE A 52 -2.90 -8.24 7.35
C ILE A 52 -3.67 -7.05 6.77
N ILE A 53 -4.63 -7.29 5.87
CA ILE A 53 -5.48 -6.24 5.30
C ILE A 53 -6.24 -5.50 6.41
N ALA A 54 -6.80 -6.21 7.37
CA ALA A 54 -7.47 -5.60 8.52
C ALA A 54 -6.52 -4.75 9.39
N ALA A 55 -5.28 -5.20 9.57
CA ALA A 55 -4.26 -4.42 10.28
C ALA A 55 -3.89 -3.14 9.53
N VAL A 56 -3.75 -3.22 8.20
CA VAL A 56 -3.49 -2.06 7.34
C VAL A 56 -4.66 -1.06 7.38
N HIS A 57 -5.90 -1.54 7.38
CA HIS A 57 -7.07 -0.66 7.53
C HIS A 57 -7.13 0.01 8.91
N ARG A 58 -6.78 -0.69 9.98
CA ARG A 58 -6.65 -0.07 11.31
C ARG A 58 -5.55 1.00 11.34
N LEU A 59 -4.43 0.78 10.66
CA LEU A 59 -3.41 1.80 10.50
C LEU A 59 -3.94 3.03 9.75
N ARG A 60 -4.76 2.83 8.72
CA ARG A 60 -5.42 3.92 7.99
C ARG A 60 -6.24 4.83 8.90
N GLU A 61 -6.94 4.25 9.87
CA GLU A 61 -7.76 5.00 10.83
C GLU A 61 -6.91 5.67 11.91
N ALA A 62 -5.82 5.02 12.34
CA ALA A 62 -4.95 5.52 13.40
C ALA A 62 -3.95 6.56 12.90
N ASP A 63 -3.32 6.32 11.74
CA ASP A 63 -2.31 7.19 11.11
C ASP A 63 -2.41 7.10 9.59
N TYR A 64 -3.19 8.01 9.01
CA TYR A 64 -3.45 8.02 7.58
C TYR A 64 -2.19 8.27 6.74
N ILE A 65 -1.24 9.05 7.22
CA ILE A 65 0.01 9.34 6.51
C ILE A 65 0.91 8.11 6.48
N ALA A 66 1.04 7.40 7.61
CA ALA A 66 1.78 6.13 7.64
C ALA A 66 1.13 5.08 6.73
N TYR A 67 -0.20 5.02 6.69
CA TYR A 67 -0.94 4.17 5.75
C TYR A 67 -0.62 4.54 4.28
N CYS A 68 -0.70 5.82 3.91
CA CYS A 68 -0.40 6.29 2.56
C CYS A 68 1.04 5.93 2.15
N TRP A 69 1.99 6.15 3.05
CA TRP A 69 3.37 5.74 2.85
C TRP A 69 3.49 4.24 2.57
N GLY A 70 2.87 3.42 3.40
CA GLY A 70 2.88 1.96 3.25
C GLY A 70 2.28 1.50 1.92
N MET A 71 1.16 2.09 1.50
CA MET A 71 0.52 1.79 0.21
C MET A 71 1.39 2.17 -0.98
N ILE A 72 2.09 3.31 -0.90
CA ILE A 72 2.98 3.77 -1.98
C ILE A 72 4.28 2.95 -2.03
N ALA A 73 4.88 2.68 -0.86
CA ALA A 73 6.20 2.09 -0.77
C ALA A 73 6.19 0.55 -0.83
N TYR A 74 5.14 -0.10 -0.34
CA TYR A 74 5.12 -1.54 -0.11
C TYR A 74 4.05 -2.30 -0.89
N ALA A 75 2.92 -1.68 -1.20
CA ALA A 75 1.90 -2.33 -2.00
C ALA A 75 2.37 -2.52 -3.46
N PRO A 76 1.78 -3.48 -4.19
CA PRO A 76 2.06 -3.64 -5.61
C PRO A 76 1.78 -2.37 -6.40
N GLN A 77 2.51 -2.18 -7.52
CA GLN A 77 2.28 -1.03 -8.40
C GLN A 77 0.82 -0.96 -8.84
N GLY A 78 0.27 0.25 -8.82
CA GLY A 78 -1.11 0.51 -9.21
C GLY A 78 -2.15 0.29 -8.10
N THR A 79 -1.76 -0.21 -6.92
CA THR A 79 -2.68 -0.39 -5.79
C THR A 79 -2.97 0.92 -5.07
N ALA A 80 -1.97 1.78 -4.90
CA ALA A 80 -2.16 3.08 -4.28
C ALA A 80 -2.98 4.00 -5.20
N SER A 81 -4.01 4.63 -4.63
CA SER A 81 -4.88 5.56 -5.35
C SER A 81 -4.29 6.97 -5.43
N PHE A 82 -4.90 7.80 -6.27
CA PHE A 82 -4.53 9.21 -6.34
C PHE A 82 -4.67 9.93 -4.99
N ALA A 83 -5.64 9.53 -4.17
CA ALA A 83 -5.86 10.14 -2.84
C ALA A 83 -4.67 9.91 -1.90
N GLU A 84 -4.10 8.70 -1.87
CA GLU A 84 -2.91 8.40 -1.07
C GLU A 84 -1.68 9.17 -1.57
N PHE A 85 -1.49 9.26 -2.88
CA PHE A 85 -0.42 10.07 -3.46
C PHE A 85 -0.57 11.55 -3.13
N ALA A 86 -1.78 12.10 -3.24
CA ALA A 86 -2.05 13.50 -2.93
C ALA A 86 -1.81 13.83 -1.44
N ALA A 87 -2.25 12.95 -0.53
CA ALA A 87 -2.04 13.12 0.90
C ALA A 87 -0.55 13.09 1.24
N MET A 88 0.21 12.13 0.71
CA MET A 88 1.64 12.03 0.94
C MET A 88 2.41 13.20 0.35
N HIS A 89 2.04 13.64 -0.86
CA HIS A 89 2.60 14.85 -1.45
C HIS A 89 2.38 16.08 -0.56
N GLY A 90 1.16 16.27 -0.05
CA GLY A 90 0.83 17.39 0.84
C GLY A 90 1.68 17.36 2.12
N PHE A 91 1.78 16.20 2.74
CA PHE A 91 2.60 16.00 3.93
C PHE A 91 4.09 16.30 3.67
N MET A 92 4.66 15.73 2.62
CA MET A 92 6.08 15.95 2.27
C MET A 92 6.36 17.41 1.92
N ARG A 93 5.45 18.05 1.19
CA ARG A 93 5.56 19.48 0.89
C ARG A 93 5.59 20.32 2.15
N ASP A 94 4.66 20.11 3.05
CA ASP A 94 4.54 20.88 4.26
C ASP A 94 5.74 20.66 5.19
N ALA A 95 6.17 19.41 5.37
CA ALA A 95 7.38 19.08 6.12
C ALA A 95 8.64 19.71 5.52
N PHE A 96 8.76 19.72 4.19
CA PHE A 96 9.87 20.35 3.51
C PHE A 96 9.93 21.86 3.75
N PHE A 97 8.78 22.55 3.65
CA PHE A 97 8.72 23.99 3.91
C PHE A 97 8.91 24.37 5.38
N GLU A 98 8.49 23.51 6.30
CA GLU A 98 8.76 23.67 7.73
C GLU A 98 10.24 23.52 8.07
N TRP A 99 10.92 22.57 7.39
CA TRP A 99 12.36 22.35 7.57
C TRP A 99 13.22 23.50 7.02
N LEU A 100 12.74 24.24 6.03
CA LEU A 100 13.50 25.34 5.43
C LEU A 100 13.54 26.54 6.38
N PRO A 101 14.72 27.25 6.45
CA PRO A 101 14.80 28.52 7.16
C PRO A 101 13.75 29.52 6.68
N ALA A 102 13.21 30.33 7.60
CA ALA A 102 12.16 31.31 7.29
C ALA A 102 12.59 32.33 6.22
N GLU A 103 13.88 32.64 6.15
CA GLU A 103 14.49 33.59 5.22
C GLU A 103 14.84 32.97 3.85
N SER A 104 14.64 31.68 3.68
CA SER A 104 14.97 30.99 2.44
C SER A 104 14.10 31.48 1.28
N GLU A 105 14.76 31.84 0.16
CA GLU A 105 14.05 32.17 -1.08
C GLU A 105 13.16 31.02 -1.57
N VAL A 106 13.55 29.77 -1.30
CA VAL A 106 12.77 28.59 -1.65
C VAL A 106 11.46 28.56 -0.86
N ARG A 107 11.45 28.99 0.41
CA ARG A 107 10.23 29.07 1.22
C ARG A 107 9.22 30.09 0.65
N LYS A 108 9.71 31.15 0.01
CA LYS A 108 8.87 32.13 -0.68
C LYS A 108 8.16 31.54 -1.91
N LEU A 109 8.68 30.46 -2.46
CA LEU A 109 8.11 29.74 -3.60
C LEU A 109 6.95 28.81 -3.21
N ARG A 110 6.61 28.68 -1.94
CA ARG A 110 5.56 27.77 -1.43
C ARG A 110 4.26 27.86 -2.23
N TYR A 111 3.89 29.05 -2.65
CA TYR A 111 2.66 29.32 -3.40
C TYR A 111 2.88 29.44 -4.92
N ASN A 112 4.07 29.12 -5.41
CA ASN A 112 4.34 29.16 -6.84
C ASN A 112 3.74 27.92 -7.51
N PRO A 113 2.76 28.07 -8.44
CA PRO A 113 2.08 26.95 -9.07
C PRO A 113 3.02 26.05 -9.90
N ILE A 114 4.10 26.61 -10.46
CA ILE A 114 5.10 25.85 -11.21
C ILE A 114 5.89 24.94 -10.28
N PHE A 115 6.27 25.45 -9.11
CA PHE A 115 7.01 24.68 -8.11
C PHE A 115 6.13 23.57 -7.52
N GLU A 116 4.87 23.86 -7.21
CA GLU A 116 3.91 22.84 -6.78
C GLU A 116 3.71 21.73 -7.83
N ARG A 117 3.62 22.09 -9.08
CA ARG A 117 3.47 21.13 -10.18
C ARG A 117 4.69 20.21 -10.28
N ARG A 118 5.90 20.74 -10.11
CA ARG A 118 7.14 19.95 -10.09
C ARG A 118 7.22 19.02 -8.89
N LEU A 119 6.83 19.49 -7.70
CA LEU A 119 6.76 18.65 -6.51
C LEU A 119 5.76 17.50 -6.67
N LYS A 120 4.59 17.76 -7.26
CA LYS A 120 3.60 16.72 -7.59
C LYS A 120 4.15 15.66 -8.52
N LEU A 121 4.96 16.04 -9.50
CA LEU A 121 5.61 15.10 -10.40
C LEU A 121 6.64 14.25 -9.68
N LEU A 122 7.45 14.84 -8.80
CA LEU A 122 8.44 14.13 -8.00
C LEU A 122 7.78 13.14 -7.02
N ALA A 123 6.70 13.53 -6.38
CA ALA A 123 5.95 12.65 -5.48
C ALA A 123 5.32 11.43 -6.19
N LYS A 124 5.06 11.53 -7.50
CA LYS A 124 4.56 10.40 -8.31
C LYS A 124 5.65 9.42 -8.71
N VAL A 125 6.91 9.84 -8.70
CA VAL A 125 8.07 9.03 -9.10
C VAL A 125 8.72 8.36 -7.90
N ALA A 126 8.54 8.92 -6.71
CA ALA A 126 9.01 8.34 -5.46
C ALA A 126 8.08 7.23 -4.96
#